data_e5c43374ed2aaedb81762bde0a749982
#
_entry.id   e5c43374ed2aaedb81762bde0a749982
#
_cell.length_a   1.000
_cell.length_b   1.000
_cell.length_c   1.000
_cell.angle_alpha   90.00
_cell.angle_beta   90.00
_cell.angle_gamma   90.00
#
_symmetry.space_group_name_H-M   'P 1'
#
loop_
_entity.id
_entity.type
_entity.pdbx_description
1 polymer ?
#
loop_
_entity_poly.entity_id
_entity_poly.type
_entity_poly.pdbx_seq_one_letter_code
_entity_poly.pdbx_strand_id
1 'polypeptide(L)'
;MLFRSPDCYGWLGLDARGNWYMRDDRAQAAGPFGGVAGADPARNLAAKGSMLRHDKLIDFIQRNYECNPQGEWFFQNGPQRVYVELEATPFVWRVDGAPDFEVTAHTGQVAITQRCIVDEHGRVYLETALGFGLVHTQDMLQAADAIERGLWVPQEVQVKDLQTRFGYVRSPQGVNAALLKQ
;
A
#
# COMPACT_ATOMS: atom_id res chain seq x y z
N MET A 1 14.50 -33.95 3.69
CA MET A 1 14.82 -32.59 3.23
C MET A 1 13.58 -31.72 3.36
N LEU A 2 13.65 -30.76 4.27
CA LEU A 2 12.55 -29.81 4.45
C LEU A 2 12.66 -28.74 3.36
N PHE A 3 11.77 -28.81 2.37
CA PHE A 3 11.63 -27.74 1.40
C PHE A 3 10.96 -26.56 2.09
N ARG A 4 11.74 -25.61 2.50
CA ARG A 4 11.19 -24.30 2.84
C ARG A 4 10.83 -23.61 1.54
N SER A 5 9.55 -23.34 1.33
CA SER A 5 9.17 -22.36 0.33
C SER A 5 9.77 -21.02 0.80
N PRO A 6 10.74 -20.48 0.07
CA PRO A 6 11.34 -19.22 0.49
C PRO A 6 10.30 -18.10 0.38
N ASP A 7 10.28 -17.23 1.37
CA ASP A 7 9.56 -15.97 1.26
C ASP A 7 10.17 -15.14 0.13
N CYS A 8 9.32 -14.48 -0.65
CA CYS A 8 9.74 -13.64 -1.76
C CYS A 8 9.67 -12.18 -1.39
N TYR A 9 10.75 -11.45 -1.62
CA TYR A 9 10.85 -10.02 -1.35
C TYR A 9 11.17 -9.26 -2.63
N GLY A 10 10.51 -8.13 -2.83
CA GLY A 10 10.84 -7.22 -3.92
C GLY A 10 10.18 -7.50 -5.27
N TRP A 11 9.45 -8.61 -5.41
CA TRP A 11 8.86 -9.03 -6.69
C TRP A 11 7.49 -8.43 -6.98
N LEU A 12 6.80 -7.94 -5.95
CA LEU A 12 5.44 -7.42 -6.05
C LEU A 12 5.35 -6.05 -5.39
N GLY A 13 4.70 -5.09 -6.04
CA GLY A 13 4.47 -3.75 -5.51
C GLY A 13 3.02 -3.31 -5.66
N LEU A 14 2.59 -2.45 -4.74
CA LEU A 14 1.29 -1.78 -4.77
C LEU A 14 1.51 -0.28 -4.79
N ASP A 15 0.99 0.40 -5.82
CA ASP A 15 1.16 1.84 -5.93
C ASP A 15 0.11 2.62 -5.11
N ALA A 16 0.24 3.94 -5.12
CA ALA A 16 -0.65 4.83 -4.38
C ALA A 16 -2.07 4.93 -4.98
N ARG A 17 -2.31 4.27 -6.11
CA ARG A 17 -3.62 4.22 -6.78
C ARG A 17 -4.30 2.86 -6.67
N GLY A 18 -3.67 1.88 -6.02
CA GLY A 18 -4.21 0.53 -5.89
C GLY A 18 -3.86 -0.40 -7.04
N ASN A 19 -2.88 -0.05 -7.86
CA ASN A 19 -2.40 -0.88 -8.96
C ASN A 19 -1.26 -1.79 -8.50
N TRP A 20 -1.27 -3.03 -8.97
CA TRP A 20 -0.24 -4.02 -8.68
C TRP A 20 0.85 -4.01 -9.77
N TYR A 21 2.09 -4.22 -9.35
CA TYR A 21 3.26 -4.24 -10.24
C TYR A 21 4.08 -5.48 -10.01
N MET A 22 4.51 -6.11 -11.11
CA MET A 22 5.50 -7.18 -11.09
C MET A 22 6.89 -6.56 -11.31
N ARG A 23 7.84 -6.94 -10.46
CA ARG A 23 9.20 -6.40 -10.46
C ARG A 23 10.21 -7.50 -10.74
N ASP A 24 10.74 -7.52 -11.96
CA ASP A 24 11.81 -8.43 -12.33
C ASP A 24 13.17 -7.98 -11.77
N ASP A 25 14.22 -8.72 -12.09
CA ASP A 25 15.57 -8.39 -11.62
C ASP A 25 16.02 -6.99 -12.04
N ARG A 26 15.60 -6.54 -13.22
CA ARG A 26 15.93 -5.20 -13.73
C ARG A 26 15.25 -4.11 -12.90
N ALA A 27 14.00 -4.29 -12.60
CA ALA A 27 13.25 -3.33 -11.77
C ALA A 27 13.86 -3.25 -10.37
N GLN A 28 14.19 -4.39 -9.78
CA GLN A 28 14.80 -4.45 -8.45
C GLN A 28 16.20 -3.82 -8.45
N ALA A 29 16.99 -4.05 -9.47
CA ALA A 29 18.32 -3.45 -9.63
C ALA A 29 18.27 -1.93 -9.84
N ALA A 30 17.18 -1.43 -10.43
CA ALA A 30 17.00 0.01 -10.64
C ALA A 30 16.76 0.78 -9.35
N GLY A 31 16.26 0.14 -8.29
CA GLY A 31 16.05 0.78 -7.00
C GLY A 31 14.79 0.29 -6.28
N PRO A 32 14.44 0.94 -5.16
CA PRO A 32 13.24 0.62 -4.41
C PRO A 32 11.97 0.98 -5.18
N PHE A 33 10.91 0.24 -4.95
CA PHE A 33 9.62 0.43 -5.61
C PHE A 33 9.05 1.84 -5.44
N GLY A 34 9.15 2.39 -4.23
CA GLY A 34 8.68 3.74 -3.93
C GLY A 34 9.56 4.85 -4.51
N GLY A 35 10.65 4.50 -5.17
CA GLY A 35 11.60 5.45 -5.72
C GLY A 35 12.52 6.06 -4.67
N VAL A 36 13.45 6.87 -5.15
CA VAL A 36 14.37 7.64 -4.31
C VAL A 36 14.19 9.12 -4.63
N ALA A 37 13.99 9.93 -3.61
CA ALA A 37 13.84 11.37 -3.76
C ALA A 37 15.12 11.97 -4.37
N GLY A 38 14.97 12.80 -5.40
CA GLY A 38 16.09 13.42 -6.09
C GLY A 38 16.83 12.53 -7.09
N ALA A 39 16.46 11.27 -7.23
CA ALA A 39 17.01 10.38 -8.24
C ALA A 39 16.42 10.69 -9.64
N ASP A 40 17.09 10.18 -10.68
CA ASP A 40 16.61 10.28 -12.05
C ASP A 40 15.19 9.69 -12.16
N PRO A 41 14.19 10.47 -12.66
CA PRO A 41 12.82 9.97 -12.83
C PRO A 41 12.72 8.70 -13.67
N ALA A 42 13.57 8.55 -14.68
CA ALA A 42 13.59 7.34 -15.51
C ALA A 42 14.00 6.10 -14.70
N ARG A 43 14.93 6.25 -13.76
CA ARG A 43 15.35 5.18 -12.86
C ARG A 43 14.24 4.80 -11.89
N ASN A 44 13.56 5.77 -11.31
CA ASN A 44 12.42 5.53 -10.42
C ASN A 44 11.27 4.83 -11.15
N LEU A 45 11.03 5.21 -12.39
CA LEU A 45 10.02 4.55 -13.23
C LEU A 45 10.42 3.10 -13.54
N ALA A 46 11.67 2.86 -13.89
CA ALA A 46 12.18 1.51 -14.13
C ALA A 46 12.07 0.61 -12.87
N ALA A 47 12.30 1.19 -11.69
CA ALA A 47 12.20 0.49 -10.41
C ALA A 47 10.78 0.02 -10.08
N LYS A 48 9.75 0.64 -10.62
CA LYS A 48 8.36 0.20 -10.44
C LYS A 48 8.08 -1.15 -11.08
N GLY A 49 8.69 -1.45 -12.21
CA GLY A 49 8.42 -2.66 -12.96
C GLY A 49 7.20 -2.51 -13.87
N SER A 50 6.49 -3.60 -14.11
CA SER A 50 5.38 -3.68 -15.05
C SER A 50 4.05 -3.77 -14.32
N MET A 51 3.11 -2.89 -14.68
CA MET A 51 1.76 -2.91 -14.12
C MET A 51 1.06 -4.20 -14.52
N LEU A 52 0.52 -4.88 -13.52
CA LEU A 52 -0.28 -6.07 -13.71
C LEU A 52 -1.67 -5.68 -14.23
N ARG A 53 -2.13 -6.34 -15.30
CA ARG A 53 -3.42 -6.03 -15.96
C ARG A 53 -4.37 -7.21 -16.03
N HIS A 54 -3.93 -8.40 -15.70
CA HIS A 54 -4.76 -9.61 -15.77
C HIS A 54 -5.71 -9.67 -14.59
N ASP A 55 -7.01 -9.48 -14.84
CA ASP A 55 -8.03 -9.34 -13.81
C ASP A 55 -8.11 -10.53 -12.86
N LYS A 56 -8.03 -11.75 -13.37
CA LYS A 56 -8.10 -12.96 -12.53
C LYS A 56 -6.89 -13.09 -11.61
N LEU A 57 -5.73 -12.69 -12.08
CA LEU A 57 -4.51 -12.72 -11.26
C LEU A 57 -4.56 -11.63 -10.18
N ILE A 58 -5.00 -10.43 -10.55
CA ILE A 58 -5.22 -9.34 -9.59
C ILE A 58 -6.21 -9.78 -8.50
N ASP A 59 -7.34 -10.36 -8.90
CA ASP A 59 -8.34 -10.85 -7.96
C ASP A 59 -7.78 -11.93 -7.03
N PHE A 60 -6.98 -12.85 -7.55
CA PHE A 60 -6.32 -13.89 -6.75
C PHE A 60 -5.36 -13.28 -5.71
N ILE A 61 -4.54 -12.31 -6.11
CA ILE A 61 -3.65 -11.60 -5.20
C ILE A 61 -4.45 -10.91 -4.10
N GLN A 62 -5.49 -10.18 -4.48
CA GLN A 62 -6.29 -9.38 -3.54
C GLN A 62 -7.06 -10.24 -2.54
N ARG A 63 -7.53 -11.41 -2.94
CA ARG A 63 -8.22 -12.33 -2.04
C ARG A 63 -7.28 -13.00 -1.03
N ASN A 64 -5.99 -13.00 -1.28
CA ASN A 64 -4.98 -13.64 -0.44
C ASN A 64 -3.99 -12.63 0.14
N TYR A 65 -4.42 -11.39 0.27
CA TYR A 65 -3.63 -10.27 0.77
C TYR A 65 -3.76 -10.16 2.28
N GLU A 66 -2.67 -10.30 3.00
CA GLU A 66 -2.63 -10.40 4.46
C GLU A 66 -1.44 -9.64 5.04
N CYS A 67 -1.46 -9.45 6.35
CA CYS A 67 -0.41 -8.79 7.11
C CYS A 67 0.11 -9.73 8.21
N ASN A 68 1.41 -9.74 8.43
CA ASN A 68 2.01 -10.46 9.56
C ASN A 68 2.02 -9.58 10.84
N PRO A 69 2.39 -10.14 12.01
CA PRO A 69 2.41 -9.35 13.25
C PRO A 69 3.37 -8.15 13.24
N GLN A 70 4.36 -8.13 12.35
CA GLN A 70 5.30 -7.03 12.20
C GLN A 70 4.80 -5.90 11.31
N GLY A 71 3.59 -6.03 10.75
CA GLY A 71 3.02 -5.03 9.85
C GLY A 71 3.50 -5.14 8.41
N GLU A 72 4.10 -6.25 8.04
CA GLU A 72 4.51 -6.53 6.67
C GLU A 72 3.37 -7.20 5.91
N TRP A 73 2.99 -6.60 4.78
CA TRP A 73 1.90 -7.11 3.95
C TRP A 73 2.43 -8.05 2.88
N PHE A 74 1.71 -9.12 2.65
CA PHE A 74 2.09 -10.16 1.70
C PHE A 74 0.88 -10.76 1.00
N PHE A 75 1.15 -11.34 -0.14
CA PHE A 75 0.21 -12.17 -0.87
C PHE A 75 0.56 -13.64 -0.59
N GLN A 76 -0.39 -14.41 -0.08
CA GLN A 76 -0.19 -15.83 0.19
C GLN A 76 -0.41 -16.63 -1.11
N ASN A 77 0.67 -17.13 -1.68
CA ASN A 77 0.66 -17.95 -2.89
C ASN A 77 0.97 -19.41 -2.53
N GLY A 78 -0.08 -20.18 -2.21
CA GLY A 78 0.12 -21.52 -1.68
C GLY A 78 0.95 -21.47 -0.39
N PRO A 79 2.06 -22.23 -0.31
CA PRO A 79 2.94 -22.21 0.86
C PRO A 79 3.87 -20.99 0.91
N GLN A 80 3.92 -20.20 -0.15
CA GLN A 80 4.87 -19.10 -0.29
C GLN A 80 4.23 -17.77 0.07
N ARG A 81 4.96 -16.95 0.84
CA ARG A 81 4.60 -15.55 1.08
C ARG A 81 5.34 -14.65 0.11
N VAL A 82 4.61 -13.89 -0.67
CA VAL A 82 5.16 -12.89 -1.57
C VAL A 82 4.92 -11.52 -0.93
N TYR A 83 5.97 -10.96 -0.34
CA TYR A 83 5.85 -9.67 0.35
C TYR A 83 5.68 -8.53 -0.63
N VAL A 84 4.89 -7.53 -0.23
CA VAL A 84 4.48 -6.42 -1.09
C VAL A 84 5.24 -5.16 -0.72
N GLU A 85 5.90 -4.57 -1.71
CA GLU A 85 6.48 -3.23 -1.61
C GLU A 85 5.38 -2.20 -1.81
N LEU A 86 5.26 -1.24 -0.89
CA LEU A 86 4.20 -0.24 -0.90
C LEU A 86 4.76 1.11 -1.32
N GLU A 87 4.15 1.73 -2.32
CA GLU A 87 4.47 3.12 -2.66
C GLU A 87 4.00 4.06 -1.54
N ALA A 88 2.84 3.80 -0.95
CA ALA A 88 2.28 4.61 0.14
C ALA A 88 1.84 3.75 1.33
N THR A 89 0.73 3.06 1.20
CA THR A 89 0.01 2.37 2.30
C THR A 89 -0.47 0.99 1.89
N PRO A 90 -0.81 0.12 2.86
CA PRO A 90 -1.34 -1.21 2.56
C PRO A 90 -2.66 -1.20 1.79
N PHE A 91 -3.52 -0.22 2.04
CA PHE A 91 -4.79 -0.07 1.33
C PHE A 91 -4.85 1.26 0.58
N VAL A 92 -5.62 1.27 -0.50
CA VAL A 92 -5.99 2.49 -1.21
C VAL A 92 -7.51 2.53 -1.24
N TRP A 93 -8.07 3.61 -0.71
CA TRP A 93 -9.52 3.74 -0.54
C TRP A 93 -10.14 4.50 -1.70
N ARG A 94 -11.24 3.97 -2.23
CA ARG A 94 -12.15 4.73 -3.06
C ARG A 94 -13.28 5.23 -2.17
N VAL A 95 -13.71 6.45 -2.38
CA VAL A 95 -14.71 7.12 -1.56
C VAL A 95 -15.84 7.66 -2.45
N ASP A 96 -17.05 7.23 -2.16
CA ASP A 96 -18.23 7.76 -2.84
C ASP A 96 -18.57 9.15 -2.29
N GLY A 97 -19.33 9.91 -3.09
CA GLY A 97 -19.86 11.21 -2.66
C GLY A 97 -21.05 11.08 -1.71
N ALA A 98 -21.57 12.24 -1.32
CA ALA A 98 -22.77 12.33 -0.48
C ALA A 98 -23.94 11.53 -1.11
N PRO A 99 -24.86 10.98 -0.30
CA PRO A 99 -24.95 11.13 1.15
C PRO A 99 -24.12 10.12 1.95
N ASP A 100 -23.70 9.01 1.36
CA ASP A 100 -23.20 7.83 2.09
C ASP A 100 -21.70 7.87 2.36
N PHE A 101 -20.92 8.50 1.49
CA PHE A 101 -19.44 8.52 1.59
C PHE A 101 -18.87 7.13 1.85
N GLU A 102 -19.40 6.12 1.12
CA GLU A 102 -18.96 4.74 1.27
C GLU A 102 -17.49 4.60 0.90
N VAL A 103 -16.76 3.89 1.75
CA VAL A 103 -15.33 3.63 1.57
C VAL A 103 -15.16 2.19 1.11
N THR A 104 -14.45 2.01 -0.01
CA THR A 104 -14.15 0.70 -0.58
C THR A 104 -12.64 0.56 -0.78
N ALA A 105 -12.06 -0.53 -0.29
CA ALA A 105 -10.65 -0.85 -0.50
C ALA A 105 -10.37 -1.19 -1.97
N HIS A 106 -9.12 -1.00 -2.40
CA HIS A 106 -8.67 -1.46 -3.73
C HIS A 106 -8.88 -2.98 -3.91
N THR A 107 -8.94 -3.73 -2.82
CA THR A 107 -9.22 -5.17 -2.80
C THR A 107 -10.72 -5.50 -2.89
N GLY A 108 -11.59 -4.50 -2.95
CA GLY A 108 -13.02 -4.64 -3.17
C GLY A 108 -13.91 -4.65 -1.93
N GLN A 109 -13.33 -4.74 -0.72
CA GLN A 109 -14.13 -4.75 0.50
C GLN A 109 -14.60 -3.35 0.89
N VAL A 110 -15.84 -3.27 1.38
CA VAL A 110 -16.37 -2.06 2.00
C VAL A 110 -15.81 -1.95 3.43
N ALA A 111 -15.44 -0.76 3.82
CA ALA A 111 -14.87 -0.48 5.15
C ALA A 111 -15.55 0.72 5.81
N ILE A 112 -15.48 0.75 7.13
CA ILE A 112 -15.99 1.86 7.93
C ILE A 112 -14.79 2.62 8.49
N THR A 113 -14.78 3.94 8.26
CA THR A 113 -13.73 4.82 8.76
C THR A 113 -13.77 4.91 10.28
N GLN A 114 -12.66 4.57 10.90
CA GLN A 114 -12.47 4.70 12.35
C GLN A 114 -11.72 6.00 12.70
N ARG A 115 -10.68 6.33 11.93
CA ARG A 115 -9.92 7.58 12.07
C ARG A 115 -9.59 8.15 10.70
N CYS A 116 -9.58 9.49 10.62
CA CYS A 116 -9.16 10.24 9.45
C CYS A 116 -7.86 10.97 9.76
N ILE A 117 -6.90 10.88 8.88
CA ILE A 117 -5.58 11.49 9.03
C ILE A 117 -5.27 12.36 7.81
N VAL A 118 -4.62 13.49 8.03
CA VAL A 118 -4.10 14.36 6.96
C VAL A 118 -2.60 14.56 7.19
N ASP A 119 -1.80 14.38 6.14
CA ASP A 119 -0.37 14.63 6.23
C ASP A 119 0.00 16.08 5.88
N GLU A 120 1.29 16.42 5.99
CA GLU A 120 1.80 17.77 5.70
C GLU A 120 1.65 18.18 4.24
N HIS A 121 1.34 17.26 3.36
CA HIS A 121 1.09 17.52 1.92
C HIS A 121 -0.40 17.60 1.60
N GLY A 122 -1.28 17.48 2.60
CA GLY A 122 -2.73 17.52 2.43
C GLY A 122 -3.33 16.20 1.92
N ARG A 123 -2.60 15.11 1.91
CA ARG A 123 -3.15 13.80 1.56
C ARG A 123 -3.97 13.23 2.71
N VAL A 124 -5.06 12.59 2.38
CA VAL A 124 -6.02 12.03 3.34
C VAL A 124 -5.84 10.53 3.44
N TYR A 125 -5.77 10.04 4.66
CA TYR A 125 -5.68 8.61 4.98
C TYR A 125 -6.83 8.24 5.90
N LEU A 126 -7.27 7.00 5.80
CA LEU A 126 -8.30 6.45 6.69
C LEU A 126 -7.77 5.18 7.35
N GLU A 127 -7.99 5.07 8.65
CA GLU A 127 -7.80 3.83 9.39
C GLU A 127 -9.15 3.14 9.51
N THR A 128 -9.19 1.85 9.19
CA THR A 128 -10.39 1.01 9.26
C THR A 128 -10.03 -0.32 9.92
N ALA A 129 -11.05 -1.16 10.18
CA ALA A 129 -10.81 -2.51 10.69
C ALA A 129 -10.00 -3.38 9.72
N LEU A 130 -10.00 -3.07 8.42
CA LEU A 130 -9.19 -3.78 7.43
C LEU A 130 -7.72 -3.41 7.52
N GLY A 131 -7.43 -2.15 7.83
CA GLY A 131 -6.08 -1.61 7.91
C GLY A 131 -6.04 -0.11 7.60
N PHE A 132 -4.83 0.38 7.38
CA PHE A 132 -4.55 1.79 7.09
C PHE A 132 -4.36 2.00 5.59
N GLY A 133 -4.90 3.09 5.07
CA GLY A 133 -4.82 3.37 3.64
C GLY A 133 -4.95 4.83 3.26
N LEU A 134 -4.41 5.14 2.07
CA LEU A 134 -4.51 6.44 1.42
C LEU A 134 -5.80 6.52 0.62
N VAL A 135 -6.49 7.65 0.70
CA VAL A 135 -7.62 7.94 -0.20
C VAL A 135 -7.07 8.19 -1.60
N HIS A 136 -7.68 7.53 -2.59
CA HIS A 136 -7.30 7.68 -3.99
C HIS A 136 -7.38 9.15 -4.41
N THR A 137 -6.39 9.63 -5.17
CA THR A 137 -6.30 11.03 -5.57
C THR A 137 -7.53 11.53 -6.33
N GLN A 138 -8.24 10.66 -7.05
CA GLN A 138 -9.46 11.02 -7.77
C GLN A 138 -10.65 11.28 -6.85
N ASP A 139 -10.58 10.87 -5.59
CA ASP A 139 -11.69 11.00 -4.63
C ASP A 139 -11.41 12.06 -3.54
N MET A 140 -10.44 12.93 -3.76
CA MET A 140 -10.07 13.96 -2.80
C MET A 140 -11.19 14.96 -2.52
N LEU A 141 -12.02 15.28 -3.53
CA LEU A 141 -13.16 16.18 -3.32
C LEU A 141 -14.21 15.53 -2.42
N GLN A 142 -14.47 14.25 -2.58
CA GLN A 142 -15.38 13.51 -1.72
C GLN A 142 -14.86 13.44 -0.28
N ALA A 143 -13.57 13.20 -0.11
CA ALA A 143 -12.94 13.20 1.20
C ALA A 143 -13.03 14.58 1.88
N ALA A 144 -12.76 15.65 1.12
CA ALA A 144 -12.88 17.02 1.61
C ALA A 144 -14.30 17.33 2.03
N ASP A 145 -15.30 16.91 1.25
CA ASP A 145 -16.71 17.13 1.57
C ASP A 145 -17.11 16.42 2.87
N ALA A 146 -16.67 15.17 3.08
CA ALA A 146 -16.91 14.45 4.32
C ALA A 146 -16.29 15.15 5.53
N ILE A 147 -15.09 15.67 5.37
CA ILE A 147 -14.39 16.44 6.42
C ILE A 147 -15.14 17.73 6.73
N GLU A 148 -15.50 18.51 5.72
CA GLU A 148 -16.21 19.78 5.89
C GLU A 148 -17.58 19.61 6.53
N ARG A 149 -18.26 18.49 6.28
CA ARG A 149 -19.54 18.15 6.93
C ARG A 149 -19.37 17.65 8.36
N GLY A 150 -18.13 17.48 8.83
CA GLY A 150 -17.84 16.97 10.18
C GLY A 150 -18.04 15.46 10.34
N LEU A 151 -18.21 14.73 9.25
CA LEU A 151 -18.32 13.25 9.29
C LEU A 151 -16.98 12.62 9.62
N TRP A 152 -15.90 13.17 9.09
CA TRP A 152 -14.54 12.79 9.40
C TRP A 152 -13.81 13.97 10.04
N VAL A 153 -13.24 13.73 11.22
CA VAL A 153 -12.46 14.76 11.94
C VAL A 153 -10.97 14.43 11.75
N PRO A 154 -10.26 15.17 10.88
CA PRO A 154 -8.89 14.82 10.54
C PRO A 154 -7.93 15.11 11.69
N GLN A 155 -6.99 14.18 11.90
CA GLN A 155 -5.85 14.33 12.77
C GLN A 155 -4.61 14.53 11.89
N GLU A 156 -3.79 15.52 12.22
CA GLU A 156 -2.55 15.78 11.47
C GLU A 156 -1.44 14.83 11.92
N VAL A 157 -0.80 14.15 10.96
CA VAL A 157 0.35 13.27 11.19
C VAL A 157 1.32 13.44 10.03
N GLN A 158 2.60 13.59 10.33
CA GLN A 158 3.62 13.70 9.30
C GLN A 158 3.88 12.36 8.62
N VAL A 159 4.18 12.39 7.32
CA VAL A 159 4.46 11.18 6.53
C VAL A 159 5.52 10.29 7.18
N LYS A 160 6.57 10.88 7.75
CA LYS A 160 7.65 10.14 8.41
C LYS A 160 7.19 9.28 9.59
N ASP A 161 6.04 9.62 10.20
CA ASP A 161 5.53 8.96 11.40
C ASP A 161 4.43 7.93 11.10
N LEU A 162 3.94 7.87 9.85
CA LEU A 162 2.79 7.03 9.49
C LEU A 162 3.04 5.54 9.72
N GLN A 163 4.20 5.04 9.27
CA GLN A 163 4.51 3.60 9.42
C GLN A 163 4.55 3.17 10.88
N THR A 164 5.24 3.90 11.72
CA THR A 164 5.34 3.60 13.15
C THR A 164 3.99 3.74 13.83
N ARG A 165 3.27 4.78 13.51
CA ARG A 165 2.02 5.12 14.19
C ARG A 165 0.87 4.17 13.83
N PHE A 166 0.83 3.71 12.58
CA PHE A 166 -0.25 2.84 12.08
C PHE A 166 0.20 1.40 11.82
N GLY A 167 1.42 1.06 12.21
CA GLY A 167 1.90 -0.31 12.32
C GLY A 167 2.02 -1.05 10.98
N TYR A 168 2.55 -0.39 9.95
CA TYR A 168 2.82 -1.06 8.67
C TYR A 168 4.25 -0.79 8.19
N VAL A 169 4.72 -1.64 7.28
CA VAL A 169 6.05 -1.57 6.70
C VAL A 169 5.93 -1.31 5.20
N ARG A 170 6.49 -0.20 4.71
CA ARG A 170 6.47 0.13 3.30
C ARG A 170 7.36 -0.78 2.47
N SER A 171 8.50 -1.18 2.98
CA SER A 171 9.46 -2.01 2.26
C SER A 171 9.88 -3.23 3.08
N PRO A 172 9.14 -4.35 2.98
CA PRO A 172 9.59 -5.61 3.56
C PRO A 172 10.95 -6.05 3.02
N GLN A 173 11.24 -5.78 1.73
CA GLN A 173 12.54 -6.04 1.12
C GLN A 173 13.67 -5.29 1.85
N GLY A 174 13.46 -4.02 2.16
CA GLY A 174 14.43 -3.20 2.88
C GLY A 174 14.69 -3.71 4.29
N VAL A 175 13.65 -4.10 5.01
CA VAL A 175 13.77 -4.69 6.36
C VAL A 175 14.53 -6.01 6.29
N ASN A 176 14.19 -6.89 5.36
CA ASN A 176 14.86 -8.17 5.18
C ASN A 176 16.34 -7.99 4.84
N ALA A 177 16.67 -7.06 3.95
CA ALA A 177 18.07 -6.76 3.60
C ALA A 177 18.86 -6.24 4.80
N ALA A 178 18.27 -5.41 5.64
CA ALA A 178 18.89 -4.91 6.86
C ALA A 178 19.17 -6.05 7.86
N LEU A 179 18.23 -6.99 8.02
CA LEU A 179 18.42 -8.16 8.89
C LEU A 179 19.52 -9.08 8.40
N LEU A 180 19.67 -9.25 7.09
CA LEU A 180 20.70 -10.11 6.51
C LEU A 180 22.12 -9.54 6.68
N LYS A 181 22.26 -8.25 6.97
CA LYS A 181 23.55 -7.59 7.21
C LYS A 181 24.03 -7.66 8.67
N GLN A 182 23.20 -8.17 9.57
CA GLN A 182 23.56 -8.37 10.99
C GLN A 182 24.32 -9.72 11.18
#